data_930d5a33463194c03f7c1bab10b7487e
#
_entry.id   930d5a33463194c03f7c1bab10b7487e
#
_cell.length_a   1.000
_cell.length_b   1.000
_cell.length_c   1.000
_cell.angle_alpha   90.00
_cell.angle_beta   90.00
_cell.angle_gamma   90.00
#
_symmetry.space_group_name_H-M   'P 1'
#
loop_
_entity.id
_entity.type
_entity.pdbx_description
1 polymer ?
#
loop_
_entity_poly.entity_id
_entity_poly.type
_entity_poly.pdbx_seq_one_letter_code
_entity_poly.pdbx_strand_id
1 'polypeptide(L)'
;MKFLSTILLVFICSPVLAEDITIKMLNKDSDGNKMVFSEEVARIEVGDTITWVPTSKGHNVEMRASPNKLKFKSKPNKKVAITFDTPGIYYYWCTPHKGMGMIGLIVVGGDLSNIDQISKAKAFGKTKKKLKSLVQSLN
;
A
#
# COMPACT_ATOMS: atom_id res chain seq x y z
N MET A 1 42.16 34.64 29.47
CA MET A 1 42.01 34.01 28.16
C MET A 1 40.89 32.99 28.25
N LYS A 2 39.70 33.28 27.61
CA LYS A 2 38.54 32.33 27.59
C LYS A 2 38.61 31.59 26.28
N PHE A 3 38.88 30.27 26.35
CA PHE A 3 38.79 29.38 25.17
C PHE A 3 37.33 29.10 24.90
N LEU A 4 36.80 29.64 23.82
CA LEU A 4 35.48 29.26 23.26
C LEU A 4 35.65 27.92 22.50
N SER A 5 35.22 26.82 23.13
CA SER A 5 35.18 25.51 22.44
C SER A 5 33.95 25.45 21.54
N THR A 6 34.16 25.60 20.23
CA THR A 6 33.09 25.45 19.23
C THR A 6 32.84 23.97 19.01
N ILE A 7 31.72 23.45 19.52
CA ILE A 7 31.28 22.08 19.24
C ILE A 7 30.69 22.06 17.83
N LEU A 8 31.40 21.41 16.91
CA LEU A 8 30.93 21.14 15.54
C LEU A 8 29.95 19.97 15.59
N LEU A 9 28.66 20.25 15.48
CA LEU A 9 27.62 19.24 15.39
C LEU A 9 27.63 18.63 13.97
N VAL A 10 28.25 17.45 13.82
CA VAL A 10 28.26 16.70 12.57
C VAL A 10 26.90 16.00 12.42
N PHE A 11 26.05 16.49 11.50
CA PHE A 11 24.82 15.81 11.09
C PHE A 11 25.20 14.60 10.24
N ILE A 12 25.15 13.41 10.81
CA ILE A 12 25.31 12.15 10.07
C ILE A 12 23.99 11.87 9.38
N CYS A 13 23.89 12.25 8.09
CA CYS A 13 22.77 11.85 7.22
C CYS A 13 23.00 10.36 6.85
N SER A 14 22.31 9.46 7.53
CA SER A 14 22.30 8.05 7.12
C SER A 14 21.51 7.91 5.83
N PRO A 15 22.01 7.20 4.80
CA PRO A 15 21.23 6.91 3.60
C PRO A 15 20.04 6.03 3.99
N VAL A 16 18.83 6.49 3.71
CA VAL A 16 17.63 5.65 3.77
C VAL A 16 17.67 4.76 2.53
N LEU A 17 17.87 3.46 2.74
CA LEU A 17 17.79 2.47 1.67
C LEU A 17 16.32 2.22 1.35
N ALA A 18 15.99 2.18 0.04
CA ALA A 18 14.66 1.78 -0.41
C ALA A 18 14.38 0.33 0.02
N GLU A 19 13.18 0.06 0.52
CA GLU A 19 12.73 -1.26 0.97
C GLU A 19 11.83 -1.91 -0.07
N ASP A 20 11.97 -3.23 -0.23
CA ASP A 20 11.11 -4.06 -1.08
C ASP A 20 10.15 -4.86 -0.22
N ILE A 21 8.85 -4.57 -0.32
CA ILE A 21 7.80 -5.28 0.40
C ILE A 21 7.08 -6.24 -0.54
N THR A 22 6.91 -7.49 -0.11
CA THR A 22 6.19 -8.51 -0.88
C THR A 22 4.80 -8.74 -0.31
N ILE A 23 3.77 -8.59 -1.16
CA ILE A 23 2.37 -8.89 -0.86
C ILE A 23 1.93 -10.11 -1.67
N LYS A 24 1.46 -11.16 -0.98
CA LYS A 24 0.96 -12.37 -1.62
C LYS A 24 -0.52 -12.22 -1.98
N MET A 25 -0.90 -12.72 -3.15
CA MET A 25 -2.29 -12.82 -3.58
C MET A 25 -2.81 -14.24 -3.28
N LEU A 26 -3.79 -14.37 -2.38
CA LEU A 26 -4.17 -15.63 -1.75
C LEU A 26 -5.66 -15.96 -1.95
N ASN A 27 -5.96 -17.23 -2.25
CA ASN A 27 -7.33 -17.75 -2.17
C ASN A 27 -7.81 -17.83 -0.72
N LYS A 28 -6.88 -18.12 0.20
CA LYS A 28 -7.14 -18.24 1.64
C LYS A 28 -5.86 -17.95 2.43
N ASP A 29 -5.96 -17.18 3.51
CA ASP A 29 -4.88 -16.95 4.45
C ASP A 29 -4.87 -17.99 5.60
N SER A 30 -3.91 -17.86 6.52
CA SER A 30 -3.78 -18.75 7.70
C SER A 30 -4.97 -18.63 8.66
N ASP A 31 -5.66 -17.50 8.69
CA ASP A 31 -6.81 -17.23 9.56
C ASP A 31 -8.14 -17.68 8.94
N GLY A 32 -8.09 -18.23 7.71
CA GLY A 32 -9.25 -18.74 7.00
C GLY A 32 -10.01 -17.69 6.18
N ASN A 33 -9.51 -16.44 6.10
CA ASN A 33 -10.10 -15.42 5.25
C ASN A 33 -9.87 -15.78 3.78
N LYS A 34 -10.92 -15.61 2.96
CA LYS A 34 -10.88 -16.00 1.54
C LYS A 34 -10.69 -14.77 0.66
N MET A 35 -9.96 -14.96 -0.45
CA MET A 35 -9.70 -13.94 -1.47
C MET A 35 -9.11 -12.68 -0.84
N VAL A 36 -7.84 -12.77 -0.41
CA VAL A 36 -7.15 -11.73 0.35
C VAL A 36 -5.76 -11.44 -0.20
N PHE A 37 -5.29 -10.23 0.04
CA PHE A 37 -3.87 -9.89 0.02
C PHE A 37 -3.27 -10.19 1.38
N SER A 38 -2.04 -10.71 1.42
CA SER A 38 -1.38 -11.07 2.69
C SER A 38 -1.14 -9.87 3.62
N GLU A 39 -1.05 -8.68 3.04
CA GLU A 39 -0.96 -7.40 3.73
C GLU A 39 -2.06 -6.50 3.19
N GLU A 40 -3.03 -6.15 4.02
CA GLU A 40 -4.17 -5.34 3.60
C GLU A 40 -3.94 -3.84 3.78
N VAL A 41 -3.00 -3.45 4.67
CA VAL A 41 -2.53 -2.08 4.85
C VAL A 41 -1.01 -2.09 4.93
N ALA A 42 -0.35 -1.80 3.83
CA ALA A 42 1.10 -1.64 3.79
C ALA A 42 1.47 -0.17 4.07
N ARG A 43 2.45 0.04 4.96
CA ARG A 43 3.03 1.36 5.23
C ARG A 43 4.47 1.37 4.74
N ILE A 44 4.78 2.28 3.83
CA ILE A 44 6.08 2.38 3.16
C ILE A 44 6.56 3.84 3.11
N GLU A 45 7.84 4.00 2.84
CA GLU A 45 8.43 5.31 2.57
C GLU A 45 8.41 5.64 1.07
N VAL A 46 8.58 6.92 0.76
CA VAL A 46 8.74 7.37 -0.64
C VAL A 46 9.99 6.72 -1.24
N GLY A 47 9.83 6.11 -2.40
CA GLY A 47 10.90 5.39 -3.12
C GLY A 47 10.92 3.88 -2.87
N ASP A 48 10.10 3.38 -1.93
CA ASP A 48 9.97 1.93 -1.70
C ASP A 48 9.17 1.25 -2.82
N THR A 49 9.40 -0.06 -2.97
CA THR A 49 8.75 -0.89 -3.98
C THR A 49 7.86 -1.94 -3.33
N ILE A 50 6.63 -2.07 -3.82
CA ILE A 50 5.76 -3.21 -3.48
C ILE A 50 5.75 -4.18 -4.64
N THR A 51 5.99 -5.45 -4.31
CA THR A 51 5.89 -6.57 -5.24
C THR A 51 4.71 -7.47 -4.86
N TRP A 52 3.74 -7.59 -5.76
CA TRP A 52 2.63 -8.54 -5.60
C TRP A 52 2.98 -9.86 -6.28
N VAL A 53 2.82 -10.95 -5.53
CA VAL A 53 3.13 -12.32 -5.99
C VAL A 53 1.86 -13.16 -6.01
N PRO A 54 1.49 -13.76 -7.17
CA PRO A 54 0.32 -14.63 -7.28
C PRO A 54 0.64 -16.00 -6.66
N THR A 55 0.49 -16.11 -5.34
CA THR A 55 0.70 -17.36 -4.61
C THR A 55 -0.42 -18.37 -4.92
N SER A 56 -1.64 -17.85 -5.15
CA SER A 56 -2.77 -18.61 -5.72
C SER A 56 -3.12 -18.06 -7.11
N LYS A 57 -3.73 -18.89 -7.96
CA LYS A 57 -4.18 -18.50 -9.30
C LYS A 57 -5.46 -17.66 -9.27
N GLY A 58 -5.69 -16.88 -10.31
CA GLY A 58 -6.93 -16.12 -10.53
C GLY A 58 -6.95 -14.73 -9.95
N HIS A 59 -5.78 -14.18 -9.59
CA HIS A 59 -5.66 -12.85 -8.98
C HIS A 59 -4.90 -11.88 -9.86
N ASN A 60 -5.19 -10.59 -9.66
CA ASN A 60 -4.49 -9.46 -10.24
C ASN A 60 -4.49 -8.26 -9.28
N VAL A 61 -3.82 -7.19 -9.69
CA VAL A 61 -3.79 -5.89 -8.98
C VAL A 61 -4.34 -4.82 -9.91
N GLU A 62 -5.30 -4.04 -9.44
CA GLU A 62 -5.83 -2.88 -10.15
C GLU A 62 -5.93 -1.69 -9.20
N MET A 63 -5.19 -0.59 -9.51
CA MET A 63 -5.28 0.66 -8.76
C MET A 63 -6.61 1.35 -9.00
N ARG A 64 -7.24 1.85 -7.92
CA ARG A 64 -8.59 2.43 -7.97
C ARG A 64 -8.63 3.90 -7.57
N ALA A 65 -7.81 4.27 -6.60
CA ALA A 65 -7.62 5.65 -6.19
C ALA A 65 -6.20 5.86 -5.69
N SER A 66 -5.62 7.00 -5.97
CA SER A 66 -4.27 7.35 -5.57
C SER A 66 -4.07 8.87 -5.64
N PRO A 67 -3.09 9.44 -4.90
CA PRO A 67 -2.84 10.88 -4.90
C PRO A 67 -2.43 11.41 -6.28
N ASN A 68 -1.71 10.63 -7.06
CA ASN A 68 -1.19 10.97 -8.39
C ASN A 68 -2.05 10.43 -9.55
N LYS A 69 -3.25 9.95 -9.28
CA LYS A 69 -4.17 9.35 -10.27
C LYS A 69 -3.55 8.17 -11.06
N LEU A 70 -2.72 7.38 -10.40
CA LEU A 70 -2.07 6.20 -10.98
C LEU A 70 -3.10 5.25 -11.59
N LYS A 71 -2.99 5.01 -12.89
CA LYS A 71 -3.79 4.02 -13.61
C LYS A 71 -2.93 2.79 -13.86
N PHE A 72 -3.25 1.70 -13.17
CA PHE A 72 -2.55 0.44 -13.33
C PHE A 72 -3.51 -0.74 -13.18
N LYS A 73 -3.35 -1.73 -14.04
CA LYS A 73 -4.05 -3.01 -13.96
C LYS A 73 -3.15 -4.12 -14.51
N SER A 74 -2.80 -5.07 -13.66
CA SER A 74 -2.01 -6.22 -14.10
C SER A 74 -2.87 -7.27 -14.81
N LYS A 75 -2.22 -8.09 -15.64
CA LYS A 75 -2.82 -9.34 -16.12
C LYS A 75 -2.97 -10.33 -14.95
N PRO A 76 -3.95 -11.26 -15.01
CA PRO A 76 -4.07 -12.32 -14.02
C PRO A 76 -2.80 -13.17 -13.92
N ASN A 77 -2.51 -13.67 -12.73
CA ASN A 77 -1.41 -14.60 -12.45
C ASN A 77 -0.01 -14.04 -12.77
N LYS A 78 0.16 -12.72 -12.78
CA LYS A 78 1.45 -12.08 -13.00
C LYS A 78 1.99 -11.49 -11.71
N LYS A 79 3.27 -11.77 -11.44
CA LYS A 79 4.06 -11.01 -10.47
C LYS A 79 4.25 -9.60 -11.01
N VAL A 80 4.00 -8.59 -10.19
CA VAL A 80 4.15 -7.18 -10.56
C VAL A 80 4.80 -6.40 -9.43
N ALA A 81 5.60 -5.41 -9.78
CA ALA A 81 6.25 -4.52 -8.83
C ALA A 81 5.98 -3.06 -9.22
N ILE A 82 5.72 -2.22 -8.23
CA ILE A 82 5.52 -0.78 -8.40
C ILE A 82 6.33 -0.06 -7.34
N THR A 83 7.14 0.91 -7.78
CA THR A 83 7.84 1.86 -6.91
C THR A 83 6.96 3.08 -6.70
N PHE A 84 6.83 3.54 -5.45
CA PHE A 84 5.93 4.61 -5.05
C PHE A 84 6.71 5.89 -4.72
N ASP A 85 6.62 6.89 -5.60
CA ASP A 85 7.36 8.14 -5.48
C ASP A 85 6.52 9.30 -4.92
N THR A 86 5.20 9.16 -4.87
CA THR A 86 4.29 10.21 -4.42
C THR A 86 3.68 9.83 -3.07
N PRO A 87 3.81 10.67 -2.03
CA PRO A 87 3.16 10.44 -0.74
C PRO A 87 1.64 10.41 -0.84
N GLY A 88 1.00 9.65 0.05
CA GLY A 88 -0.45 9.54 0.13
C GLY A 88 -0.93 8.10 0.21
N ILE A 89 -2.25 7.93 0.19
CA ILE A 89 -2.91 6.63 0.29
C ILE A 89 -3.28 6.15 -1.11
N TYR A 90 -2.91 4.91 -1.41
CA TYR A 90 -3.27 4.18 -2.62
C TYR A 90 -4.26 3.08 -2.28
N TYR A 91 -5.37 3.00 -3.01
CA TYR A 91 -6.38 1.96 -2.90
C TYR A 91 -6.35 1.08 -4.12
N TYR A 92 -6.29 -0.23 -3.92
CA TYR A 92 -6.30 -1.22 -5.00
C TYR A 92 -7.18 -2.41 -4.66
N TRP A 93 -7.58 -3.18 -5.68
CA TRP A 93 -8.33 -4.41 -5.53
C TRP A 93 -7.84 -5.50 -6.48
N CYS A 94 -8.30 -6.73 -6.23
CA CYS A 94 -8.28 -7.80 -7.22
C CYS A 94 -9.56 -7.72 -8.07
N THR A 95 -9.44 -7.52 -9.38
CA THR A 95 -10.59 -7.25 -10.27
C THR A 95 -11.69 -8.32 -10.20
N PRO A 96 -11.41 -9.65 -10.29
CA PRO A 96 -12.45 -10.66 -10.18
C PRO A 96 -13.06 -10.78 -8.79
N HIS A 97 -12.37 -10.36 -7.74
CA HIS A 97 -12.79 -10.50 -6.33
C HIS A 97 -13.13 -9.16 -5.65
N LYS A 98 -13.33 -8.10 -6.44
CA LYS A 98 -13.61 -6.74 -5.95
C LYS A 98 -14.88 -6.61 -5.10
N GLY A 99 -15.82 -7.54 -5.21
CA GLY A 99 -17.03 -7.58 -4.38
C GLY A 99 -16.89 -8.49 -3.16
N MET A 100 -15.83 -9.28 -3.07
CA MET A 100 -15.59 -10.25 -2.00
C MET A 100 -14.72 -9.70 -0.86
N GLY A 101 -14.18 -8.51 -0.99
CA GLY A 101 -13.30 -7.88 -0.02
C GLY A 101 -11.81 -8.06 -0.29
N MET A 102 -11.40 -8.49 -1.51
CA MET A 102 -10.00 -8.57 -1.88
C MET A 102 -9.46 -7.21 -2.30
N ILE A 103 -9.11 -6.42 -1.31
CA ILE A 103 -8.62 -5.04 -1.44
C ILE A 103 -7.42 -4.79 -0.54
N GLY A 104 -6.67 -3.75 -0.85
CA GLY A 104 -5.60 -3.27 0.02
C GLY A 104 -5.42 -1.75 -0.07
N LEU A 105 -4.78 -1.21 0.95
CA LEU A 105 -4.32 0.16 1.04
C LEU A 105 -2.80 0.19 1.16
N ILE A 106 -2.18 1.19 0.55
CA ILE A 106 -0.77 1.50 0.74
C ILE A 106 -0.68 2.94 1.22
N VAL A 107 -0.02 3.16 2.35
CA VAL A 107 0.27 4.49 2.88
C VAL A 107 1.73 4.79 2.62
N VAL A 108 2.00 5.78 1.78
CA VAL A 108 3.34 6.20 1.38
C VAL A 108 3.74 7.45 2.13
N GLY A 109 4.88 7.42 2.81
CA GLY A 109 5.44 8.56 3.56
C GLY A 109 4.58 9.02 4.74
N GLY A 110 3.72 8.15 5.28
CA GLY A 110 2.81 8.50 6.37
C GLY A 110 1.75 9.56 6.03
N ASP A 111 1.59 9.90 4.75
CA ASP A 111 0.69 10.96 4.30
C ASP A 111 -0.74 10.44 4.17
N LEU A 112 -1.66 10.99 4.96
CA LEU A 112 -3.09 10.67 4.96
C LEU A 112 -3.94 11.78 4.32
N SER A 113 -3.34 12.76 3.66
CA SER A 113 -4.02 13.97 3.15
C SER A 113 -5.16 13.66 2.16
N ASN A 114 -5.11 12.53 1.46
CA ASN A 114 -6.15 12.09 0.53
C ASN A 114 -7.13 11.04 1.11
N ILE A 115 -7.24 10.94 2.43
CA ILE A 115 -8.12 9.94 3.11
C ILE A 115 -9.59 10.08 2.69
N ASP A 116 -10.06 11.29 2.45
CA ASP A 116 -11.42 11.56 1.97
C ASP A 116 -11.66 11.02 0.56
N GLN A 117 -10.65 11.09 -0.33
CA GLN A 117 -10.71 10.50 -1.66
C GLN A 117 -10.86 8.98 -1.55
N ILE A 118 -10.10 8.35 -0.66
CA ILE A 118 -10.11 6.90 -0.47
C ILE A 118 -11.44 6.45 0.15
N SER A 119 -11.95 7.16 1.16
CA SER A 119 -13.21 6.82 1.83
C SER A 119 -14.42 6.90 0.90
N LYS A 120 -14.38 7.74 -0.12
CA LYS A 120 -15.41 7.92 -1.16
C LYS A 120 -15.16 7.08 -2.41
N ALA A 121 -14.07 6.29 -2.44
CA ALA A 121 -13.72 5.49 -3.60
C ALA A 121 -14.75 4.38 -3.87
N LYS A 122 -14.86 3.99 -5.14
CA LYS A 122 -15.82 2.96 -5.56
C LYS A 122 -15.51 1.61 -4.92
N ALA A 123 -16.50 1.02 -4.29
CA ALA A 123 -16.43 -0.28 -3.66
C ALA A 123 -17.72 -1.09 -3.89
N PHE A 124 -17.65 -2.41 -3.87
CA PHE A 124 -18.76 -3.32 -4.19
C PHE A 124 -18.94 -4.38 -3.10
N GLY A 125 -20.16 -4.82 -2.86
CA GLY A 125 -20.48 -5.92 -1.96
C GLY A 125 -19.80 -5.79 -0.59
N LYS A 126 -19.09 -6.82 -0.17
CA LYS A 126 -18.35 -6.87 1.10
C LYS A 126 -17.22 -5.85 1.18
N THR A 127 -16.68 -5.43 0.03
CA THR A 127 -15.61 -4.44 -0.05
C THR A 127 -16.01 -3.08 0.52
N LYS A 128 -17.30 -2.69 0.47
CA LYS A 128 -17.77 -1.43 1.06
C LYS A 128 -17.49 -1.35 2.56
N LYS A 129 -17.84 -2.42 3.29
CA LYS A 129 -17.61 -2.50 4.74
C LYS A 129 -16.12 -2.59 5.05
N LYS A 130 -15.38 -3.41 4.27
CA LYS A 130 -13.95 -3.60 4.47
C LYS A 130 -13.16 -2.33 4.22
N LEU A 131 -13.41 -1.61 3.13
CA LEU A 131 -12.75 -0.33 2.84
C LEU A 131 -12.96 0.68 3.97
N LYS A 132 -14.20 0.80 4.47
CA LYS A 132 -14.50 1.65 5.64
C LYS A 132 -13.67 1.25 6.86
N SER A 133 -13.58 -0.04 7.16
CA SER A 133 -12.79 -0.56 8.29
C SER A 133 -11.29 -0.28 8.12
N LEU A 134 -10.73 -0.50 6.92
CA LEU A 134 -9.32 -0.22 6.65
C LEU A 134 -9.01 1.27 6.77
N VAL A 135 -9.86 2.14 6.22
CA VAL A 135 -9.69 3.61 6.35
C VAL A 135 -9.73 4.05 7.82
N GLN A 136 -10.65 3.50 8.62
CA GLN A 136 -10.72 3.79 10.05
C GLN A 136 -9.47 3.34 10.82
N SER A 137 -8.79 2.28 10.38
CA SER A 137 -7.56 1.77 11.01
C SER A 137 -6.32 2.61 10.71
N LEU A 138 -6.42 3.60 9.82
CA LEU A 138 -5.28 4.47 9.49
C LEU A 138 -5.07 5.60 10.50
N ASN A 139 -6.11 5.95 11.27
CA ASN A 139 -6.10 7.03 12.27
C ASN A 139 -5.58 6.55 13.64
#